data_53c4d7084d0976aaac0313e359e29602
#
_entry.id   53c4d7084d0976aaac0313e359e29602
#
_cell.length_a   1.000
_cell.length_b   1.000
_cell.length_c   1.000
_cell.angle_alpha   90.00
_cell.angle_beta   90.00
_cell.angle_gamma   90.00
#
_symmetry.space_group_name_H-M   'P 1'
#
loop_
_entity.id
_entity.type
_entity.pdbx_description
1 polymer ?
#
loop_
_entity_poly.entity_id
_entity_poly.type
_entity_poly.pdbx_seq_one_letter_code
_entity_poly.pdbx_strand_id
1 'polypeptide(L)'
;MSTSHFVIDAARLAGRFEREPFAVRHQLTAHALLQLPRLIELATVLPESSVEYNQADLPIEQEYLATPRNGLTIDQTIRQIEDCKSWMVLKNVERDPQYKALLDECLEEIAPHVRTISPQLEHREAFVFISSPQAVTPYHCDPEHNFLLQIRGNKVMTIFDRGDPRVISERHMEAMAFGAHRNLPYTEDMAALGRPFPLAPGDGVHVPMYCPHWVRVGQAVSISLSVTFRSLVSVRRDAALRVNARLRRFGISPVPPLQSSWRDHAKQAVDRALGFVERAARPASRG
;
A
#
# COMPACT_ATOMS: atom_id res chain seq x y z
N MET A 1 1.02 18.96 24.90
CA MET A 1 0.41 17.62 24.85
C MET A 1 0.36 17.26 23.38
N SER A 2 1.05 16.23 22.95
CA SER A 2 0.93 15.72 21.56
C SER A 2 -0.50 15.24 21.37
N THR A 3 -1.20 15.78 20.39
CA THR A 3 -2.55 15.30 20.02
C THR A 3 -2.37 13.94 19.34
N SER A 4 -3.02 12.91 19.85
CA SER A 4 -3.01 11.58 19.22
C SER A 4 -3.60 11.64 17.82
N HIS A 5 -2.94 11.02 16.86
CA HIS A 5 -3.39 10.95 15.46
C HIS A 5 -4.44 9.86 15.27
N PHE A 6 -4.35 8.76 16.00
CA PHE A 6 -5.29 7.64 15.94
C PHE A 6 -6.21 7.57 17.15
N VAL A 7 -7.41 7.05 16.92
CA VAL A 7 -8.29 6.54 17.99
C VAL A 7 -8.06 5.03 18.05
N ILE A 8 -7.14 4.60 18.92
CA ILE A 8 -6.65 3.22 18.94
C ILE A 8 -7.59 2.30 19.72
N ASP A 9 -8.04 1.22 19.06
CA ASP A 9 -8.60 0.03 19.68
C ASP A 9 -7.49 -1.03 19.79
N ALA A 10 -6.82 -1.07 20.93
CA ALA A 10 -5.65 -1.94 21.16
C ALA A 10 -5.97 -3.43 20.98
N ALA A 11 -7.16 -3.88 21.41
CA ALA A 11 -7.57 -5.28 21.27
C ALA A 11 -7.78 -5.67 19.81
N ARG A 12 -8.40 -4.79 19.01
CA ARG A 12 -8.61 -4.98 17.59
C ARG A 12 -7.28 -5.02 16.84
N LEU A 13 -6.37 -4.09 17.13
CA LEU A 13 -5.02 -4.05 16.57
C LEU A 13 -4.28 -5.36 16.85
N ALA A 14 -4.13 -5.76 18.11
CA ALA A 14 -3.42 -6.96 18.49
C ALA A 14 -4.04 -8.24 17.90
N GLY A 15 -5.38 -8.31 17.79
CA GLY A 15 -6.08 -9.49 17.29
C GLY A 15 -6.08 -9.67 15.77
N ARG A 16 -6.03 -8.57 14.99
CA ARG A 16 -6.29 -8.59 13.54
C ARG A 16 -5.11 -8.15 12.67
N PHE A 17 -4.11 -7.48 13.23
CA PHE A 17 -3.06 -6.77 12.51
C PHE A 17 -2.43 -7.53 11.33
N GLU A 18 -1.98 -8.77 11.51
CA GLU A 18 -1.38 -9.58 10.44
C GLU A 18 -2.40 -10.44 9.66
N ARG A 19 -3.65 -10.45 10.04
CA ARG A 19 -4.62 -11.46 9.63
C ARG A 19 -5.66 -10.96 8.65
N GLU A 20 -6.33 -9.88 9.00
CA GLU A 20 -7.49 -9.39 8.25
C GLU A 20 -7.57 -7.86 8.25
N PRO A 21 -8.21 -7.24 7.24
CA PRO A 21 -8.46 -5.81 7.23
C PRO A 21 -9.49 -5.42 8.29
N PHE A 22 -9.29 -4.23 8.89
CA PHE A 22 -10.22 -3.66 9.87
C PHE A 22 -10.26 -2.14 9.83
N ALA A 23 -11.42 -1.58 10.16
CA ALA A 23 -11.62 -0.14 10.24
C ALA A 23 -10.85 0.46 11.43
N VAL A 24 -10.30 1.66 11.21
CA VAL A 24 -9.66 2.51 12.21
C VAL A 24 -10.28 3.91 12.17
N ARG A 25 -9.99 4.73 13.20
CA ARG A 25 -10.37 6.15 13.25
C ARG A 25 -9.14 7.00 13.49
N HIS A 26 -9.14 8.23 12.93
CA HIS A 26 -8.05 9.17 13.10
C HIS A 26 -8.52 10.62 13.26
N GLN A 27 -7.63 11.52 13.67
CA GLN A 27 -7.92 12.93 13.93
C GLN A 27 -7.17 13.88 12.97
N LEU A 28 -6.75 13.38 11.79
CA LEU A 28 -5.90 14.12 10.85
C LEU A 28 -6.67 14.96 9.81
N THR A 29 -8.00 15.02 9.87
CA THR A 29 -8.83 15.70 8.85
C THR A 29 -8.50 17.19 8.69
N ALA A 30 -8.14 17.89 9.78
CA ALA A 30 -7.77 19.29 9.79
C ALA A 30 -6.25 19.52 9.81
N HIS A 31 -5.43 18.47 9.68
CA HIS A 31 -3.98 18.59 9.74
C HIS A 31 -3.44 19.45 8.60
N ALA A 32 -2.62 20.48 8.92
CA ALA A 32 -2.17 21.47 7.96
C ALA A 32 -1.41 20.89 6.76
N LEU A 33 -0.59 19.85 6.97
CA LEU A 33 0.16 19.16 5.91
C LEU A 33 -0.74 18.44 4.89
N LEU A 34 -1.99 18.13 5.24
CA LEU A 34 -2.91 17.35 4.42
C LEU A 34 -3.98 18.22 3.75
N GLN A 35 -3.82 19.56 3.79
CA GLN A 35 -4.69 20.50 3.10
C GLN A 35 -4.18 20.77 1.67
N LEU A 36 -5.11 20.98 0.74
CA LEU A 36 -4.80 21.06 -0.70
C LEU A 36 -3.71 22.09 -1.03
N PRO A 37 -3.67 23.33 -0.46
CA PRO A 37 -2.60 24.28 -0.74
C PRO A 37 -1.21 23.72 -0.40
N ARG A 38 -1.04 23.06 0.75
CA ARG A 38 0.25 22.46 1.14
C ARG A 38 0.64 21.28 0.27
N LEU A 39 -0.35 20.50 -0.20
CA LEU A 39 -0.10 19.38 -1.12
C LEU A 39 0.34 19.86 -2.51
N ILE A 40 -0.15 21.01 -2.98
CA ILE A 40 0.33 21.65 -4.21
C ILE A 40 1.82 22.03 -4.04
N GLU A 41 2.19 22.69 -2.95
CA GLU A 41 3.59 23.03 -2.67
C GLU A 41 4.47 21.76 -2.62
N LEU A 42 4.03 20.72 -1.91
CA LEU A 42 4.75 19.45 -1.82
C LEU A 42 4.98 18.84 -3.21
N ALA A 43 3.96 18.83 -4.05
CA ALA A 43 4.04 18.24 -5.39
C ALA A 43 5.06 18.95 -6.29
N THR A 44 5.36 20.24 -6.03
CA THR A 44 6.37 21.00 -6.80
C THR A 44 7.81 20.77 -6.35
N VAL A 45 8.02 20.31 -5.09
CA VAL A 45 9.36 20.06 -4.54
C VAL A 45 9.76 18.59 -4.56
N LEU A 46 8.80 17.69 -4.68
CA LEU A 46 9.08 16.26 -4.82
C LEU A 46 9.74 15.97 -6.18
N PRO A 47 10.65 14.98 -6.25
CA PRO A 47 11.15 14.49 -7.54
C PRO A 47 9.98 14.06 -8.44
N GLU A 48 10.07 14.31 -9.74
CA GLU A 48 9.01 13.92 -10.71
C GLU A 48 8.68 12.43 -10.63
N SER A 49 9.66 11.56 -10.38
CA SER A 49 9.47 10.13 -10.16
C SER A 49 8.62 9.78 -8.93
N SER A 50 8.44 10.73 -8.01
CA SER A 50 7.58 10.58 -6.82
C SER A 50 6.16 11.10 -7.05
N VAL A 51 5.85 11.66 -8.22
CA VAL A 51 4.52 12.16 -8.55
C VAL A 51 3.96 11.35 -9.71
N GLU A 52 2.96 10.53 -9.43
CA GLU A 52 2.22 9.79 -10.46
C GLU A 52 0.81 10.35 -10.58
N TYR A 53 0.36 10.57 -11.81
CA TYR A 53 -0.98 11.08 -12.09
C TYR A 53 -1.48 10.55 -13.43
N ASN A 54 -2.74 10.09 -13.42
CA ASN A 54 -3.34 9.38 -14.54
C ASN A 54 -4.81 9.78 -14.67
N GLN A 55 -5.45 9.37 -15.77
CA GLN A 55 -6.90 9.43 -15.88
C GLN A 55 -7.56 8.59 -14.79
N ALA A 56 -8.72 9.03 -14.32
CA ALA A 56 -9.45 8.44 -13.20
C ALA A 56 -10.68 7.63 -13.62
N ASP A 57 -11.13 7.81 -14.84
CA ASP A 57 -12.28 7.09 -15.42
C ASP A 57 -11.77 5.77 -16.01
N LEU A 58 -11.39 4.85 -15.12
CA LEU A 58 -10.77 3.58 -15.47
C LEU A 58 -11.64 2.42 -15.01
N PRO A 59 -11.66 1.30 -15.75
CA PRO A 59 -12.25 0.06 -15.28
C PRO A 59 -11.44 -0.53 -14.11
N ILE A 60 -12.08 -1.33 -13.27
CA ILE A 60 -11.41 -1.99 -12.13
C ILE A 60 -10.30 -2.94 -12.61
N GLU A 61 -10.50 -3.58 -13.76
CA GLU A 61 -9.59 -4.50 -14.44
C GLU A 61 -8.47 -3.83 -15.23
N GLN A 62 -8.30 -2.49 -15.12
CA GLN A 62 -7.32 -1.73 -15.89
C GLN A 62 -5.90 -2.28 -15.74
N GLU A 63 -5.28 -2.61 -16.86
CA GLU A 63 -3.86 -2.96 -16.90
C GLU A 63 -2.98 -1.72 -16.70
N TYR A 64 -1.93 -1.85 -15.88
CA TYR A 64 -1.06 -0.73 -15.53
C TYR A 64 -0.38 -0.07 -16.73
N LEU A 65 0.19 -0.86 -17.63
CA LEU A 65 0.90 -0.33 -18.80
C LEU A 65 -0.02 0.41 -19.80
N ALA A 66 -1.32 0.17 -19.72
CA ALA A 66 -2.34 0.82 -20.54
C ALA A 66 -3.01 2.01 -19.85
N THR A 67 -2.58 2.41 -18.64
CA THR A 67 -3.18 3.53 -17.92
C THR A 67 -2.82 4.85 -18.59
N PRO A 68 -3.82 5.59 -19.14
CA PRO A 68 -3.55 6.81 -19.89
C PRO A 68 -3.24 7.99 -18.94
N ARG A 69 -2.33 8.87 -19.37
CA ARG A 69 -2.10 10.16 -18.70
C ARG A 69 -3.22 11.14 -19.01
N ASN A 70 -3.48 12.09 -18.10
CA ASN A 70 -4.51 13.11 -18.26
C ASN A 70 -4.13 14.28 -19.20
N GLY A 71 -2.88 14.34 -19.66
CA GLY A 71 -2.39 15.40 -20.56
C GLY A 71 -2.10 16.76 -19.89
N LEU A 72 -2.31 16.89 -18.57
CA LEU A 72 -2.05 18.10 -17.80
C LEU A 72 -0.68 18.05 -17.12
N THR A 73 -0.17 19.20 -16.65
CA THR A 73 0.96 19.24 -15.72
C THR A 73 0.52 18.86 -14.31
N ILE A 74 1.50 18.59 -13.42
CA ILE A 74 1.26 18.26 -12.01
C ILE A 74 0.41 19.36 -11.34
N ASP A 75 0.85 20.62 -11.45
CA ASP A 75 0.16 21.79 -10.86
C ASP A 75 -1.26 21.96 -11.43
N GLN A 76 -1.42 21.85 -12.76
CA GLN A 76 -2.74 21.90 -13.40
C GLN A 76 -3.65 20.77 -12.93
N THR A 77 -3.13 19.56 -12.82
CA THR A 77 -3.89 18.40 -12.35
C THR A 77 -4.43 18.62 -10.94
N ILE A 78 -3.60 19.10 -10.01
CA ILE A 78 -4.06 19.31 -8.62
C ILE A 78 -5.05 20.47 -8.53
N ARG A 79 -4.82 21.59 -9.25
CA ARG A 79 -5.72 22.75 -9.21
C ARG A 79 -7.07 22.46 -9.85
N GLN A 80 -7.10 21.59 -10.85
CA GLN A 80 -8.31 21.21 -11.59
C GLN A 80 -8.84 19.84 -11.15
N ILE A 81 -8.41 19.34 -10.01
CA ILE A 81 -8.70 17.96 -9.56
C ILE A 81 -10.20 17.67 -9.47
N GLU A 82 -11.03 18.69 -9.28
CA GLU A 82 -12.48 18.55 -9.22
C GLU A 82 -13.06 18.11 -10.57
N ASP A 83 -12.52 18.63 -11.68
CA ASP A 83 -13.07 18.48 -13.02
C ASP A 83 -12.22 17.67 -13.99
N CYS A 84 -10.93 17.52 -13.73
CA CYS A 84 -9.96 16.94 -14.68
C CYS A 84 -10.00 15.40 -14.78
N LYS A 85 -10.91 14.73 -14.08
CA LYS A 85 -11.10 13.28 -14.07
C LYS A 85 -9.75 12.53 -13.90
N SER A 86 -9.03 12.88 -12.85
CA SER A 86 -7.70 12.34 -12.59
C SER A 86 -7.58 11.77 -11.20
N TRP A 87 -6.67 10.82 -11.04
CA TRP A 87 -6.13 10.49 -9.73
C TRP A 87 -4.62 10.75 -9.72
N MET A 88 -4.14 11.19 -8.58
CA MET A 88 -2.74 11.48 -8.36
C MET A 88 -2.28 10.83 -7.07
N VAL A 89 -1.04 10.35 -7.06
CA VAL A 89 -0.35 9.93 -5.84
C VAL A 89 0.98 10.67 -5.72
N LEU A 90 1.18 11.30 -4.57
CA LEU A 90 2.47 11.81 -4.12
C LEU A 90 3.13 10.70 -3.31
N LYS A 91 4.21 10.13 -3.86
CA LYS A 91 4.93 8.98 -3.31
C LYS A 91 6.10 9.41 -2.46
N ASN A 92 6.39 8.65 -1.41
CA ASN A 92 7.53 8.86 -0.53
C ASN A 92 7.55 10.31 0.01
N VAL A 93 6.39 10.79 0.48
CA VAL A 93 6.26 12.16 1.00
C VAL A 93 7.11 12.37 2.26
N GLU A 94 7.56 11.31 2.93
CA GLU A 94 8.52 11.33 4.05
C GLU A 94 9.92 11.86 3.66
N ARG A 95 10.18 12.11 2.38
CA ARG A 95 11.37 12.85 1.93
C ARG A 95 11.33 14.33 2.36
N ASP A 96 10.13 14.88 2.55
CA ASP A 96 9.92 16.16 3.24
C ASP A 96 9.99 15.91 4.76
N PRO A 97 10.83 16.64 5.52
CA PRO A 97 11.02 16.41 6.96
C PRO A 97 9.73 16.53 7.80
N GLN A 98 8.77 17.37 7.40
CA GLN A 98 7.51 17.56 8.12
C GLN A 98 6.61 16.33 7.95
N TYR A 99 6.52 15.78 6.71
CA TYR A 99 5.76 14.56 6.46
C TYR A 99 6.44 13.33 7.07
N LYS A 100 7.79 13.35 7.13
CA LYS A 100 8.52 12.30 7.85
C LYS A 100 8.16 12.29 9.34
N ALA A 101 8.12 13.46 9.97
CA ALA A 101 7.72 13.57 11.37
C ALA A 101 6.29 13.06 11.58
N LEU A 102 5.33 13.44 10.72
CA LEU A 102 3.95 12.95 10.79
C LEU A 102 3.88 11.42 10.62
N LEU A 103 4.64 10.85 9.68
CA LEU A 103 4.72 9.40 9.47
C LEU A 103 5.25 8.68 10.73
N ASP A 104 6.34 9.18 11.31
CA ASP A 104 6.95 8.60 12.49
C ASP A 104 6.00 8.69 13.70
N GLU A 105 5.36 9.82 13.92
CA GLU A 105 4.35 10.00 14.98
C GLU A 105 3.18 8.99 14.82
N CYS A 106 2.65 8.84 13.62
CA CYS A 106 1.60 7.85 13.33
C CYS A 106 2.05 6.42 13.67
N LEU A 107 3.26 6.04 13.29
CA LEU A 107 3.77 4.68 13.52
C LEU A 107 4.17 4.45 14.97
N GLU A 108 4.64 5.46 15.68
CA GLU A 108 4.97 5.39 17.11
C GLU A 108 3.72 5.17 17.97
N GLU A 109 2.56 5.69 17.57
CA GLU A 109 1.29 5.41 18.25
C GLU A 109 0.86 3.93 18.05
N ILE A 110 1.14 3.33 16.88
CA ILE A 110 0.73 1.96 16.55
C ILE A 110 1.69 0.93 17.14
N ALA A 111 3.00 1.19 17.11
CA ALA A 111 4.05 0.24 17.45
C ALA A 111 3.88 -0.47 18.81
N PRO A 112 3.50 0.20 19.92
CA PRO A 112 3.29 -0.46 21.20
C PRO A 112 2.27 -1.58 21.18
N HIS A 113 1.23 -1.44 20.34
CA HIS A 113 0.08 -2.36 20.27
C HIS A 113 0.35 -3.60 19.41
N VAL A 114 1.34 -3.52 18.53
CA VAL A 114 1.72 -4.64 17.63
C VAL A 114 3.09 -5.24 17.97
N ARG A 115 3.77 -4.74 19.00
CA ARG A 115 5.15 -5.13 19.37
C ARG A 115 5.33 -6.63 19.57
N THR A 116 4.34 -7.34 20.10
CA THR A 116 4.40 -8.80 20.31
C THR A 116 4.36 -9.57 19.01
N ILE A 117 3.78 -8.98 17.94
CA ILE A 117 3.64 -9.58 16.61
C ILE A 117 4.80 -9.12 15.74
N SER A 118 5.08 -7.83 15.75
CA SER A 118 6.18 -7.20 15.02
C SER A 118 6.91 -6.21 15.90
N PRO A 119 8.08 -6.59 16.47
CA PRO A 119 8.87 -5.70 17.33
C PRO A 119 9.38 -4.45 16.61
N GLN A 120 9.51 -4.52 15.29
CA GLN A 120 9.99 -3.43 14.45
C GLN A 120 9.05 -3.23 13.27
N LEU A 121 8.84 -1.95 12.91
CA LEU A 121 8.12 -1.51 11.72
C LEU A 121 9.16 -0.87 10.80
N GLU A 122 9.55 -1.63 9.76
CA GLU A 122 10.62 -1.29 8.83
C GLU A 122 10.06 -0.70 7.52
N HIS A 123 10.92 -0.13 6.67
CA HIS A 123 10.54 0.42 5.37
C HIS A 123 9.29 1.31 5.46
N ARG A 124 9.40 2.33 6.32
CA ARG A 124 8.34 3.29 6.57
C ARG A 124 8.22 4.25 5.39
N GLU A 125 7.07 4.29 4.75
CA GLU A 125 6.79 5.16 3.62
C GLU A 125 5.41 5.78 3.77
N ALA A 126 5.23 6.99 3.24
CA ALA A 126 3.94 7.65 3.21
C ALA A 126 3.57 8.10 1.79
N PHE A 127 2.29 7.97 1.46
CA PHE A 127 1.72 8.38 0.18
C PHE A 127 0.50 9.24 0.41
N VAL A 128 0.34 10.29 -0.40
CA VAL A 128 -0.89 11.08 -0.40
C VAL A 128 -1.60 10.90 -1.73
N PHE A 129 -2.84 10.43 -1.65
CA PHE A 129 -3.72 10.28 -2.81
C PHE A 129 -4.64 11.49 -2.92
N ILE A 130 -4.71 12.10 -4.11
CA ILE A 130 -5.60 13.21 -4.45
C ILE A 130 -6.37 12.76 -5.69
N SER A 131 -7.69 12.66 -5.60
CA SER A 131 -8.50 12.06 -6.65
C SER A 131 -9.74 12.87 -6.96
N SER A 132 -10.06 12.98 -8.23
CA SER A 132 -11.30 13.54 -8.74
C SER A 132 -12.54 12.76 -8.26
N PRO A 133 -13.71 13.37 -8.29
CA PRO A 133 -14.98 12.66 -8.09
C PRO A 133 -15.07 11.41 -8.98
N GLN A 134 -15.59 10.32 -8.42
CA GLN A 134 -15.84 9.04 -9.09
C GLN A 134 -14.60 8.29 -9.59
N ALA A 135 -13.39 8.77 -9.29
CA ALA A 135 -12.14 8.11 -9.65
C ALA A 135 -12.10 6.65 -9.16
N VAL A 136 -11.54 5.78 -9.99
CA VAL A 136 -11.31 4.37 -9.68
C VAL A 136 -9.80 4.11 -9.57
N THR A 137 -9.36 3.51 -8.47
CA THR A 137 -8.04 2.87 -8.41
C THR A 137 -8.23 1.39 -8.76
N PRO A 138 -7.58 0.90 -9.82
CA PRO A 138 -7.74 -0.47 -10.29
C PRO A 138 -7.39 -1.54 -9.25
N TYR A 139 -7.83 -2.77 -9.51
CA TYR A 139 -7.60 -3.92 -8.64
C TYR A 139 -6.11 -4.27 -8.57
N HIS A 140 -5.55 -4.20 -7.37
CA HIS A 140 -4.13 -4.43 -7.11
C HIS A 140 -3.91 -4.95 -5.69
N CYS A 141 -2.68 -5.30 -5.34
CA CYS A 141 -2.29 -5.51 -3.95
C CYS A 141 -0.89 -4.97 -3.67
N ASP A 142 -0.64 -4.69 -2.40
CA ASP A 142 0.62 -4.16 -1.90
C ASP A 142 1.36 -5.17 -1.02
N PRO A 143 2.70 -5.27 -1.14
CA PRO A 143 3.50 -6.14 -0.28
C PRO A 143 3.77 -5.53 1.10
N GLU A 144 3.28 -4.32 1.36
CA GLU A 144 3.38 -3.61 2.63
C GLU A 144 2.07 -3.71 3.43
N HIS A 145 2.15 -3.45 4.74
CA HIS A 145 0.99 -3.04 5.54
C HIS A 145 0.65 -1.61 5.21
N ASN A 146 -0.64 -1.29 5.22
CA ASN A 146 -1.13 0.06 4.93
C ASN A 146 -2.22 0.47 5.94
N PHE A 147 -2.09 1.65 6.53
CA PHE A 147 -3.20 2.38 7.14
C PHE A 147 -3.62 3.48 6.17
N LEU A 148 -4.71 3.26 5.43
CA LEU A 148 -5.30 4.28 4.56
C LEU A 148 -6.24 5.15 5.37
N LEU A 149 -5.92 6.44 5.53
CA LEU A 149 -6.61 7.42 6.37
C LEU A 149 -7.32 8.44 5.48
N GLN A 150 -8.65 8.51 5.57
CA GLN A 150 -9.46 9.40 4.75
C GLN A 150 -9.50 10.80 5.35
N ILE A 151 -8.97 11.79 4.61
CA ILE A 151 -8.81 13.18 5.07
C ILE A 151 -9.98 14.05 4.59
N ARG A 152 -10.34 13.93 3.29
CA ARG A 152 -11.38 14.74 2.65
C ARG A 152 -12.15 13.89 1.65
N GLY A 153 -13.46 14.18 1.51
CA GLY A 153 -14.37 13.44 0.62
C GLY A 153 -14.62 12.02 1.12
N ASN A 154 -15.40 11.27 0.38
CA ASN A 154 -15.77 9.91 0.70
C ASN A 154 -15.24 8.95 -0.36
N LYS A 155 -14.90 7.73 0.03
CA LYS A 155 -14.58 6.64 -0.89
C LYS A 155 -15.00 5.29 -0.31
N VAL A 156 -15.04 4.29 -1.16
CA VAL A 156 -15.19 2.89 -0.73
C VAL A 156 -13.94 2.14 -1.18
N MET A 157 -13.28 1.47 -0.24
CA MET A 157 -12.20 0.52 -0.52
C MET A 157 -12.76 -0.89 -0.37
N THR A 158 -12.75 -1.66 -1.43
CA THR A 158 -13.16 -3.07 -1.41
C THR A 158 -11.93 -3.95 -1.30
N ILE A 159 -11.84 -4.74 -0.23
CA ILE A 159 -10.66 -5.52 0.14
C ILE A 159 -11.03 -7.01 0.10
N PHE A 160 -10.13 -7.83 -0.43
CA PHE A 160 -10.30 -9.27 -0.63
C PHE A 160 -9.36 -10.06 0.28
N ASP A 161 -9.76 -11.29 0.61
CA ASP A 161 -8.93 -12.18 1.40
C ASP A 161 -7.77 -12.74 0.57
N ARG A 162 -6.54 -12.41 0.96
CA ARG A 162 -5.31 -12.93 0.34
C ARG A 162 -5.16 -14.46 0.48
N GLY A 163 -5.93 -15.10 1.34
CA GLY A 163 -5.97 -16.57 1.51
C GLY A 163 -6.83 -17.28 0.45
N ASP A 164 -7.66 -16.53 -0.28
CA ASP A 164 -8.51 -17.09 -1.31
C ASP A 164 -7.78 -17.12 -2.68
N PRO A 165 -7.47 -18.32 -3.23
CA PRO A 165 -6.75 -18.43 -4.49
C PRO A 165 -7.54 -17.89 -5.70
N ARG A 166 -8.84 -17.63 -5.57
CA ARG A 166 -9.66 -17.00 -6.62
C ARG A 166 -9.35 -15.53 -6.79
N VAL A 167 -8.86 -14.85 -5.74
CA VAL A 167 -8.58 -13.40 -5.77
C VAL A 167 -7.11 -13.09 -5.99
N ILE A 168 -6.19 -13.94 -5.54
CA ILE A 168 -4.77 -13.83 -5.80
C ILE A 168 -4.09 -15.20 -5.76
N SER A 169 -3.29 -15.52 -6.77
CA SER A 169 -2.50 -16.74 -6.77
C SER A 169 -1.15 -16.56 -6.08
N GLU A 170 -0.58 -17.66 -5.54
CA GLU A 170 0.78 -17.65 -5.03
C GLU A 170 1.81 -17.19 -6.07
N ARG A 171 1.60 -17.56 -7.35
CA ARG A 171 2.49 -17.16 -8.44
C ARG A 171 2.49 -15.64 -8.66
N HIS A 172 1.34 -14.96 -8.50
CA HIS A 172 1.30 -13.50 -8.55
C HIS A 172 2.11 -12.89 -7.39
N MET A 173 1.92 -13.38 -6.16
CA MET A 173 2.69 -12.91 -5.01
C MET A 173 4.19 -13.19 -5.17
N GLU A 174 4.56 -14.35 -5.69
CA GLU A 174 5.94 -14.72 -6.00
C GLU A 174 6.57 -13.78 -7.05
N ALA A 175 5.83 -13.45 -8.12
CA ALA A 175 6.28 -12.50 -9.14
C ALA A 175 6.47 -11.10 -8.56
N MET A 176 5.54 -10.63 -7.72
CA MET A 176 5.63 -9.33 -7.05
C MET A 176 6.82 -9.25 -6.08
N ALA A 177 7.18 -10.35 -5.41
CA ALA A 177 8.39 -10.41 -4.57
C ALA A 177 9.69 -10.25 -5.38
N PHE A 178 9.63 -10.35 -6.72
CA PHE A 178 10.69 -10.03 -7.68
C PHE A 178 10.48 -8.70 -8.42
N GLY A 179 9.54 -7.87 -7.99
CA GLY A 179 9.29 -6.54 -8.56
C GLY A 179 8.33 -6.50 -9.74
N ALA A 180 7.53 -7.56 -9.95
CA ALA A 180 6.42 -7.49 -10.92
C ALA A 180 5.37 -6.45 -10.48
N HIS A 181 4.59 -6.00 -11.45
CA HIS A 181 3.57 -4.98 -11.21
C HIS A 181 2.51 -5.44 -10.20
N ARG A 182 1.91 -4.47 -9.48
CA ARG A 182 0.95 -4.70 -8.40
C ARG A 182 -0.47 -4.94 -8.86
N ASN A 183 -0.85 -4.51 -10.08
CA ASN A 183 -2.17 -4.76 -10.64
C ASN A 183 -2.41 -6.25 -10.87
N LEU A 184 -3.63 -6.67 -10.59
CA LEU A 184 -4.07 -8.05 -10.67
C LEU A 184 -5.24 -8.18 -11.65
N PRO A 185 -5.42 -9.33 -12.30
CA PRO A 185 -6.63 -9.60 -13.07
C PRO A 185 -7.85 -9.54 -12.16
N TYR A 186 -8.91 -8.88 -12.64
CA TYR A 186 -10.19 -8.80 -11.94
C TYR A 186 -11.30 -9.30 -12.86
N THR A 187 -12.27 -10.02 -12.31
CA THR A 187 -13.46 -10.49 -13.01
C THR A 187 -14.71 -10.21 -12.17
N GLU A 188 -15.87 -10.01 -12.78
CA GLU A 188 -17.09 -9.61 -12.07
C GLU A 188 -17.55 -10.63 -11.02
N ASP A 189 -17.30 -11.92 -11.24
CA ASP A 189 -17.63 -12.99 -10.28
C ASP A 189 -16.83 -12.85 -8.96
N MET A 190 -15.73 -12.13 -8.97
CA MET A 190 -14.96 -11.81 -7.76
C MET A 190 -15.65 -10.75 -6.89
N ALA A 191 -16.59 -9.98 -7.42
CA ALA A 191 -17.23 -8.88 -6.67
C ALA A 191 -17.85 -9.35 -5.35
N ALA A 192 -18.47 -10.53 -5.33
CA ALA A 192 -19.07 -11.13 -4.13
C ALA A 192 -18.07 -11.58 -3.05
N LEU A 193 -16.77 -11.68 -3.39
CA LEU A 193 -15.69 -12.05 -2.47
C LEU A 193 -15.10 -10.85 -1.75
N GLY A 194 -15.35 -9.65 -2.25
CA GLY A 194 -14.82 -8.40 -1.71
C GLY A 194 -15.62 -7.89 -0.51
N ARG A 195 -14.91 -7.40 0.50
CA ARG A 195 -15.50 -6.72 1.65
C ARG A 195 -15.37 -5.21 1.49
N PRO A 196 -16.47 -4.44 1.37
CA PRO A 196 -16.42 -3.00 1.26
C PRO A 196 -16.15 -2.32 2.61
N PHE A 197 -15.28 -1.31 2.58
CA PHE A 197 -15.00 -0.39 3.68
C PHE A 197 -15.35 1.03 3.22
N PRO A 198 -16.55 1.55 3.56
CA PRO A 198 -16.87 2.95 3.32
C PRO A 198 -16.02 3.83 4.25
N LEU A 199 -15.38 4.85 3.67
CA LEU A 199 -14.49 5.78 4.36
C LEU A 199 -14.98 7.20 4.18
N ALA A 200 -15.37 7.86 5.27
CA ALA A 200 -15.63 9.28 5.37
C ALA A 200 -14.43 9.97 6.06
N PRO A 201 -14.32 11.31 6.04
CA PRO A 201 -13.26 12.02 6.75
C PRO A 201 -13.18 11.61 8.23
N GLY A 202 -11.99 11.22 8.71
CA GLY A 202 -11.75 10.67 10.03
C GLY A 202 -11.85 9.15 10.12
N ASP A 203 -12.33 8.48 9.08
CA ASP A 203 -12.28 7.03 8.96
C ASP A 203 -10.96 6.58 8.29
N GLY A 204 -10.55 5.37 8.60
CA GLY A 204 -9.45 4.71 7.93
C GLY A 204 -9.64 3.19 7.92
N VAL A 205 -8.75 2.53 7.22
CA VAL A 205 -8.72 1.06 7.17
C VAL A 205 -7.27 0.57 7.21
N HIS A 206 -7.02 -0.43 8.05
CA HIS A 206 -5.78 -1.20 7.98
C HIS A 206 -5.94 -2.30 6.94
N VAL A 207 -4.98 -2.36 6.01
CA VAL A 207 -4.89 -3.38 4.98
C VAL A 207 -3.62 -4.19 5.24
N PRO A 208 -3.73 -5.49 5.59
CA PRO A 208 -2.57 -6.36 5.69
C PRO A 208 -1.89 -6.54 4.33
N MET A 209 -0.59 -6.83 4.35
CA MET A 209 0.18 -7.09 3.13
C MET A 209 -0.49 -8.13 2.22
N TYR A 210 -0.38 -7.93 0.91
CA TYR A 210 -0.92 -8.82 -0.12
C TYR A 210 -2.45 -9.03 -0.09
N CYS A 211 -3.22 -8.21 0.64
CA CYS A 211 -4.68 -8.21 0.52
C CYS A 211 -5.07 -7.44 -0.74
N PRO A 212 -5.62 -8.11 -1.78
CA PRO A 212 -6.02 -7.42 -2.99
C PRO A 212 -7.15 -6.43 -2.71
N HIS A 213 -7.15 -5.31 -3.42
CA HIS A 213 -8.16 -4.28 -3.23
C HIS A 213 -8.28 -3.36 -4.44
N TRP A 214 -9.41 -2.67 -4.51
CA TRP A 214 -9.67 -1.57 -5.42
C TRP A 214 -10.44 -0.46 -4.71
N VAL A 215 -10.43 0.74 -5.25
CA VAL A 215 -11.05 1.91 -4.60
C VAL A 215 -11.95 2.64 -5.58
N ARG A 216 -13.12 3.09 -5.10
CA ARG A 216 -14.01 4.02 -5.82
C ARG A 216 -14.23 5.26 -4.96
N VAL A 217 -13.92 6.41 -5.53
CA VAL A 217 -14.17 7.73 -4.93
C VAL A 217 -15.64 8.10 -5.06
N GLY A 218 -16.17 8.81 -4.07
CA GLY A 218 -17.54 9.34 -4.09
C GLY A 218 -17.71 10.54 -5.01
N GLN A 219 -18.72 11.37 -4.74
CA GLN A 219 -19.12 12.49 -5.62
C GLN A 219 -18.30 13.77 -5.41
N ALA A 220 -17.30 13.77 -4.56
CA ALA A 220 -16.45 14.93 -4.24
C ALA A 220 -14.97 14.56 -4.33
N VAL A 221 -14.10 15.57 -4.45
CA VAL A 221 -12.65 15.42 -4.38
C VAL A 221 -12.25 14.64 -3.12
N SER A 222 -11.41 13.65 -3.28
CA SER A 222 -10.92 12.80 -2.20
C SER A 222 -9.44 13.03 -1.93
N ILE A 223 -9.10 13.18 -0.64
CA ILE A 223 -7.70 13.20 -0.17
C ILE A 223 -7.56 12.11 0.88
N SER A 224 -6.51 11.28 0.76
CA SER A 224 -6.16 10.26 1.75
C SER A 224 -4.67 10.23 2.00
N LEU A 225 -4.28 9.96 3.24
CA LEU A 225 -2.92 9.62 3.63
C LEU A 225 -2.81 8.10 3.78
N SER A 226 -1.83 7.52 3.13
CA SER A 226 -1.42 6.11 3.28
C SER A 226 -0.13 6.07 4.09
N VAL A 227 -0.18 5.40 5.22
CA VAL A 227 0.95 5.12 6.12
C VAL A 227 1.33 3.67 5.93
N THR A 228 2.46 3.41 5.26
CA THR A 228 2.90 2.06 4.92
C THR A 228 4.18 1.68 5.66
N PHE A 229 4.34 0.40 5.90
CA PHE A 229 5.52 -0.16 6.53
C PHE A 229 5.57 -1.68 6.31
N ARG A 230 6.73 -2.25 6.64
CA ARG A 230 6.92 -3.71 6.66
C ARG A 230 7.10 -4.22 8.07
N SER A 231 6.43 -5.30 8.40
CA SER A 231 6.64 -6.07 9.63
C SER A 231 7.74 -7.12 9.41
N LEU A 232 8.28 -7.67 10.49
CA LEU A 232 9.21 -8.82 10.40
C LEU A 232 8.53 -10.03 9.72
N VAL A 233 7.22 -10.17 9.90
CA VAL A 233 6.43 -11.23 9.25
C VAL A 233 6.36 -10.99 7.74
N SER A 234 6.13 -9.74 7.30
CA SER A 234 6.07 -9.39 5.88
C SER A 234 7.42 -9.61 5.18
N VAL A 235 8.51 -9.19 5.81
CA VAL A 235 9.86 -9.40 5.28
C VAL A 235 10.19 -10.90 5.13
N ARG A 236 9.80 -11.72 6.12
CA ARG A 236 9.98 -13.17 6.05
C ARG A 236 9.13 -13.80 4.96
N ARG A 237 7.89 -13.35 4.81
CA ARG A 237 6.99 -13.82 3.76
C ARG A 237 7.55 -13.54 2.37
N ASP A 238 8.06 -12.34 2.11
CA ASP A 238 8.68 -11.99 0.84
C ASP A 238 9.88 -12.88 0.53
N ALA A 239 10.75 -13.12 1.52
CA ALA A 239 11.87 -14.03 1.36
C ALA A 239 11.42 -15.46 1.02
N ALA A 240 10.36 -15.94 1.70
CA ALA A 240 9.80 -17.26 1.42
C ALA A 240 9.17 -17.34 0.01
N LEU A 241 8.49 -16.28 -0.45
CA LEU A 241 7.94 -16.19 -1.81
C LEU A 241 9.06 -16.24 -2.87
N ARG A 242 10.15 -15.50 -2.68
CA ARG A 242 11.30 -15.55 -3.60
C ARG A 242 11.93 -16.94 -3.68
N VAL A 243 12.08 -17.63 -2.56
CA VAL A 243 12.57 -19.02 -2.56
C VAL A 243 11.58 -19.96 -3.22
N ASN A 244 10.28 -19.81 -2.94
CA ASN A 244 9.22 -20.61 -3.58
C ASN A 244 9.25 -20.48 -5.10
N ALA A 245 9.35 -19.25 -5.62
CA ALA A 245 9.47 -19.01 -7.06
C ALA A 245 10.66 -19.72 -7.69
N ARG A 246 11.82 -19.73 -6.99
CA ARG A 246 13.02 -20.46 -7.45
C ARG A 246 12.81 -21.98 -7.45
N LEU A 247 12.21 -22.52 -6.38
CA LEU A 247 11.89 -23.95 -6.28
C LEU A 247 10.94 -24.42 -7.38
N ARG A 248 9.92 -23.61 -7.72
CA ARG A 248 8.98 -23.92 -8.82
C ARG A 248 9.66 -24.02 -10.18
N ARG A 249 10.76 -23.29 -10.44
CA ARG A 249 11.54 -23.41 -11.68
C ARG A 249 12.18 -24.80 -11.85
N PHE A 250 12.39 -25.51 -10.73
CA PHE A 250 12.88 -26.88 -10.72
C PHE A 250 11.76 -27.94 -10.60
N GLY A 251 10.49 -27.55 -10.83
CA GLY A 251 9.34 -28.46 -10.77
C GLY A 251 8.89 -28.81 -9.34
N ILE A 252 9.45 -28.18 -8.30
CA ILE A 252 9.09 -28.43 -6.91
C ILE A 252 7.84 -27.61 -6.55
N SER A 253 6.87 -28.23 -5.88
CA SER A 253 5.69 -27.56 -5.32
C SER A 253 5.98 -27.17 -3.85
N PRO A 254 6.37 -25.90 -3.57
CA PRO A 254 6.74 -25.50 -2.22
C PRO A 254 5.50 -25.28 -1.36
N VAL A 255 5.66 -25.42 -0.04
CA VAL A 255 4.67 -25.04 0.94
C VAL A 255 4.48 -23.51 0.93
N PRO A 256 3.24 -22.99 0.87
CA PRO A 256 2.95 -21.57 0.96
C PRO A 256 3.55 -20.91 2.21
N PRO A 257 3.92 -19.62 2.14
CA PRO A 257 4.34 -18.87 3.32
C PRO A 257 3.27 -18.84 4.41
N LEU A 258 3.69 -18.71 5.66
CA LEU A 258 2.86 -18.64 6.88
C LEU A 258 2.17 -19.95 7.29
N GLN A 259 2.29 -21.02 6.51
CA GLN A 259 1.79 -22.35 6.90
C GLN A 259 2.77 -23.11 7.80
N SER A 260 4.05 -22.75 7.80
CA SER A 260 5.07 -23.42 8.59
C SER A 260 6.19 -22.46 8.98
N SER A 261 6.19 -22.02 10.22
CA SER A 261 7.15 -21.03 10.73
C SER A 261 8.62 -21.44 10.54
N TRP A 262 8.98 -22.70 10.83
CA TRP A 262 10.36 -23.17 10.68
C TRP A 262 10.82 -23.19 9.22
N ARG A 263 9.91 -23.56 8.28
CA ARG A 263 10.19 -23.54 6.84
C ARG A 263 10.39 -22.12 6.34
N ASP A 264 9.60 -21.18 6.83
CA ASP A 264 9.73 -19.77 6.44
C ASP A 264 11.04 -19.16 6.97
N HIS A 265 11.49 -19.53 8.17
CA HIS A 265 12.80 -19.14 8.67
C HIS A 265 13.94 -19.75 7.85
N ALA A 266 13.85 -21.03 7.50
CA ALA A 266 14.83 -21.69 6.63
C ALA A 266 14.89 -21.02 5.24
N LYS A 267 13.73 -20.74 4.63
CA LYS A 267 13.66 -20.01 3.35
C LYS A 267 14.24 -18.60 3.46
N GLN A 268 13.99 -17.89 4.56
CA GLN A 268 14.59 -16.57 4.77
C GLN A 268 16.12 -16.64 4.86
N ALA A 269 16.68 -17.66 5.50
CA ALA A 269 18.13 -17.86 5.56
C ALA A 269 18.71 -18.16 4.16
N VAL A 270 18.04 -19.01 3.37
CA VAL A 270 18.41 -19.30 1.98
C VAL A 270 18.35 -18.04 1.11
N ASP A 271 17.28 -17.25 1.20
CA ASP A 271 17.14 -16.01 0.42
C ASP A 271 18.24 -15.00 0.72
N ARG A 272 18.62 -14.86 2.01
CA ARG A 272 19.75 -14.00 2.44
C ARG A 272 21.07 -14.47 1.83
N ALA A 273 21.35 -15.78 1.87
CA ALA A 273 22.55 -16.36 1.30
C ALA A 273 22.63 -16.14 -0.22
N LEU A 274 21.53 -16.40 -0.94
CA LEU A 274 21.43 -16.15 -2.37
C LEU A 274 21.63 -14.68 -2.73
N GLY A 275 21.01 -13.77 -1.99
CA GLY A 275 21.17 -12.33 -2.18
C GLY A 275 22.59 -11.85 -1.91
N PHE A 276 23.33 -12.49 -0.99
CA PHE A 276 24.75 -12.21 -0.79
C PHE A 276 25.59 -12.64 -2.01
N VAL A 277 25.36 -13.84 -2.53
CA VAL A 277 26.07 -14.37 -3.70
C VAL A 277 25.77 -13.50 -4.95
N GLU A 278 24.51 -13.15 -5.18
CA GLU A 278 24.08 -12.30 -6.31
C GLU A 278 24.75 -10.90 -6.26
N ARG A 279 24.91 -10.31 -5.08
CA ARG A 279 25.61 -9.02 -4.90
C ARG A 279 27.11 -9.16 -5.12
N ALA A 280 27.72 -10.23 -4.62
CA ALA A 280 29.16 -10.49 -4.81
C ALA A 280 29.51 -10.78 -6.29
N ALA A 281 28.57 -11.34 -7.05
CA ALA A 281 28.76 -11.66 -8.47
C ALA A 281 28.50 -10.48 -9.42
N ARG A 282 27.94 -9.34 -8.94
CA ARG A 282 27.77 -8.14 -9.76
C ARG A 282 29.13 -7.46 -9.95
N PRO A 283 29.62 -7.27 -11.20
CA PRO A 283 30.84 -6.50 -11.42
C PRO A 283 30.61 -5.07 -10.90
N ALA A 284 31.62 -4.53 -10.19
CA ALA A 284 31.61 -3.14 -9.79
C ALA A 284 31.41 -2.29 -11.04
N SER A 285 30.28 -1.61 -11.15
CA SER A 285 30.05 -0.62 -12.20
C SER A 285 31.12 0.45 -12.03
N ARG A 286 32.11 0.47 -12.93
CA ARG A 286 33.07 1.56 -13.02
C ARG A 286 32.27 2.82 -13.30
N GLY A 287 32.32 3.76 -12.33
CA GLY A 287 31.78 5.11 -12.43
C GLY A 287 32.38 5.93 -13.54
#